data_dff2cef9290169d2e56fe9dc8bd973f7
#
_entry.id   dff2cef9290169d2e56fe9dc8bd973f7
#
_cell.length_a   1.000
_cell.length_b   1.000
_cell.length_c   1.000
_cell.angle_alpha   90.00
_cell.angle_beta   90.00
_cell.angle_gamma   90.00
#
_symmetry.space_group_name_H-M   'P 1'
#
loop_
_entity.id
_entity.type
_entity.pdbx_description
1 polymer ?
#
loop_
_entity_poly.entity_id
_entity_poly.type
_entity_poly.pdbx_seq_one_letter_code
_entity_poly.pdbx_strand_id
1 'polypeptide(L)'
;NLLITAIGGDIAQSVTKIIKQNRPDIKIIGVDMNTRHAGMVFVDEFIQIPAANHLEYLPTLKELIKKFKVDILLPMSEIEISICADMDNQLENSLILYCGKKGLDIGLDKLKTNQFLQSINAPYPWTEVVADAKYIKLPCILKPKTGSGSKGVYRVENQLDFDYFKQKYPNYIFQELLTPSTQEITCAIYRTKTGETHVLQMLRQLIGDATGWAVVINRPHINQLCIK
;
A
#
# COMPACT_ATOMS: atom_id res chain seq x y z
N ASN A 1 19.66 -12.86 -5.81
CA ASN A 1 18.54 -12.86 -6.76
C ASN A 1 17.33 -12.21 -6.13
N LEU A 2 16.70 -11.30 -6.82
CA LEU A 2 15.51 -10.56 -6.39
C LEU A 2 14.31 -10.99 -7.24
N LEU A 3 13.21 -11.38 -6.60
CA LEU A 3 11.95 -11.64 -7.27
C LEU A 3 10.98 -10.48 -6.97
N ILE A 4 10.47 -9.86 -8.04
CA ILE A 4 9.51 -8.74 -7.95
C ILE A 4 8.18 -9.19 -8.55
N THR A 5 7.10 -9.08 -7.78
CA THR A 5 5.76 -9.42 -8.26
C THR A 5 5.07 -8.21 -8.88
N ALA A 6 3.93 -8.44 -9.57
CA ALA A 6 3.16 -7.39 -10.26
C ALA A 6 4.03 -6.45 -11.10
N ILE A 7 5.00 -7.02 -11.84
CA ILE A 7 6.00 -6.24 -12.60
C ILE A 7 5.36 -5.38 -13.71
N GLY A 8 4.12 -5.64 -14.08
CA GLY A 8 3.35 -4.82 -15.00
C GLY A 8 2.94 -3.46 -14.43
N GLY A 9 2.96 -3.29 -13.10
CA GLY A 9 2.65 -2.04 -12.44
C GLY A 9 3.75 -0.98 -12.59
N ASP A 10 3.38 0.28 -12.65
CA ASP A 10 4.29 1.43 -12.83
C ASP A 10 5.29 1.58 -11.67
N ILE A 11 4.85 1.32 -10.43
CA ILE A 11 5.71 1.35 -9.24
C ILE A 11 6.76 0.24 -9.33
N ALA A 12 6.36 -0.99 -9.66
CA ALA A 12 7.28 -2.12 -9.78
C ALA A 12 8.31 -1.88 -10.89
N GLN A 13 7.88 -1.36 -12.03
CA GLN A 13 8.80 -0.98 -13.14
C GLN A 13 9.79 0.10 -12.70
N SER A 14 9.33 1.13 -11.99
CA SER A 14 10.18 2.21 -11.50
C SER A 14 11.22 1.71 -10.49
N VAL A 15 10.80 0.90 -9.53
CA VAL A 15 11.69 0.24 -8.55
C VAL A 15 12.73 -0.62 -9.25
N THR A 16 12.31 -1.43 -10.23
CA THR A 16 13.22 -2.28 -11.00
C THR A 16 14.29 -1.48 -11.75
N LYS A 17 13.88 -0.38 -12.41
CA LYS A 17 14.82 0.53 -13.09
C LYS A 17 15.85 1.11 -12.13
N ILE A 18 15.41 1.60 -10.97
CA ILE A 18 16.30 2.17 -9.95
C ILE A 18 17.29 1.11 -9.44
N ILE A 19 16.82 -0.10 -9.17
CA ILE A 19 17.70 -1.20 -8.73
C ILE A 19 18.73 -1.51 -9.82
N LYS A 20 18.32 -1.68 -11.07
CA LYS A 20 19.25 -1.97 -12.17
C LYS A 20 20.28 -0.87 -12.40
N GLN A 21 19.91 0.40 -12.23
CA GLN A 21 20.84 1.52 -12.38
C GLN A 21 21.89 1.57 -11.26
N ASN A 22 21.54 1.21 -10.04
CA ASN A 22 22.42 1.33 -8.87
C ASN A 22 23.10 -0.01 -8.49
N ARG A 23 22.48 -1.13 -8.83
CA ARG A 23 22.93 -2.48 -8.51
C ARG A 23 22.73 -3.40 -9.71
N PRO A 24 23.51 -3.20 -10.80
CA PRO A 24 23.44 -4.02 -12.02
C PRO A 24 23.85 -5.49 -11.78
N ASP A 25 24.52 -5.77 -10.68
CA ASP A 25 24.90 -7.10 -10.22
C ASP A 25 23.73 -7.96 -9.74
N ILE A 26 22.60 -7.35 -9.39
CA ILE A 26 21.41 -8.07 -8.92
C ILE A 26 20.66 -8.66 -10.11
N LYS A 27 20.50 -10.00 -10.11
CA LYS A 27 19.57 -10.66 -11.04
C LYS A 27 18.14 -10.43 -10.55
N ILE A 28 17.30 -9.87 -11.44
CA ILE A 28 15.88 -9.60 -11.15
C ILE A 28 14.99 -10.53 -11.95
N ILE A 29 14.16 -11.28 -11.24
CA ILE A 29 13.09 -12.09 -11.78
C ILE A 29 11.77 -11.32 -11.58
N GLY A 30 11.10 -10.97 -12.67
CA GLY A 30 9.79 -10.31 -12.64
C GLY A 30 8.68 -11.30 -12.88
N VAL A 31 7.62 -11.24 -12.07
CA VAL A 31 6.45 -12.07 -12.29
C VAL A 31 5.18 -11.20 -12.34
N ASP A 32 4.22 -11.62 -13.17
CA ASP A 32 2.91 -10.97 -13.30
C ASP A 32 1.88 -11.97 -13.83
N MET A 33 0.61 -11.73 -13.54
CA MET A 33 -0.48 -12.52 -14.12
C MET A 33 -0.73 -12.19 -15.60
N ASN A 34 -0.38 -10.99 -16.03
CA ASN A 34 -0.51 -10.52 -17.40
C ASN A 34 0.83 -10.58 -18.14
N THR A 35 0.75 -10.75 -19.45
CA THR A 35 1.92 -10.72 -20.35
C THR A 35 1.98 -9.45 -21.22
N ARG A 36 0.94 -8.59 -21.15
CA ARG A 36 0.84 -7.40 -21.99
C ARG A 36 1.18 -6.14 -21.21
N HIS A 37 2.45 -5.96 -20.88
CA HIS A 37 2.97 -4.79 -20.18
C HIS A 37 4.45 -4.56 -20.48
N ALA A 38 4.95 -3.34 -20.22
CA ALA A 38 6.35 -3.01 -20.46
C ALA A 38 7.31 -3.57 -19.40
N GLY A 39 6.80 -4.02 -18.25
CA GLY A 39 7.64 -4.47 -17.12
C GLY A 39 8.63 -5.57 -17.46
N MET A 40 8.28 -6.44 -18.42
CA MET A 40 9.15 -7.55 -18.84
C MET A 40 10.49 -7.10 -19.45
N VAL A 41 10.58 -5.87 -19.97
CA VAL A 41 11.85 -5.37 -20.57
C VAL A 41 12.83 -4.84 -19.53
N PHE A 42 12.42 -4.72 -18.26
CA PHE A 42 13.27 -4.19 -17.18
C PHE A 42 13.84 -5.27 -16.27
N VAL A 43 13.47 -6.53 -16.47
CA VAL A 43 13.92 -7.68 -15.67
C VAL A 43 14.83 -8.57 -16.48
N ASP A 44 15.65 -9.38 -15.81
CA ASP A 44 16.53 -10.36 -16.49
C ASP A 44 15.71 -11.58 -16.94
N GLU A 45 14.63 -11.88 -16.24
CA GLU A 45 13.75 -13.01 -16.57
C GLU A 45 12.32 -12.66 -16.19
N PHE A 46 11.39 -12.85 -17.11
CA PHE A 46 9.96 -12.66 -16.88
C PHE A 46 9.22 -13.99 -16.89
N ILE A 47 8.34 -14.20 -15.90
CA ILE A 47 7.53 -15.41 -15.81
C ILE A 47 6.09 -15.01 -15.53
N GLN A 48 5.16 -15.51 -16.35
CA GLN A 48 3.75 -15.39 -16.06
C GLN A 48 3.37 -16.33 -14.92
N ILE A 49 2.61 -15.81 -13.95
CA ILE A 49 2.07 -16.58 -12.82
C ILE A 49 0.57 -16.41 -12.71
N PRO A 50 -0.14 -17.30 -12.01
CA PRO A 50 -1.55 -17.09 -11.71
C PRO A 50 -1.81 -15.78 -10.95
N ALA A 51 -3.06 -15.28 -11.00
CA ALA A 51 -3.48 -14.14 -10.17
C ALA A 51 -3.33 -14.45 -8.67
N ALA A 52 -3.05 -13.44 -7.86
CA ALA A 52 -2.77 -13.61 -6.43
C ALA A 52 -3.88 -14.34 -5.66
N ASN A 53 -5.14 -14.18 -6.05
CA ASN A 53 -6.29 -14.87 -5.46
C ASN A 53 -6.53 -16.30 -6.02
N HIS A 54 -5.69 -16.79 -6.91
CA HIS A 54 -5.79 -18.14 -7.46
C HIS A 54 -5.08 -19.14 -6.55
N LEU A 55 -5.61 -20.36 -6.43
CA LEU A 55 -5.07 -21.42 -5.56
C LEU A 55 -3.62 -21.78 -5.89
N GLU A 56 -3.25 -21.75 -7.18
CA GLU A 56 -1.90 -22.07 -7.65
C GLU A 56 -0.89 -20.92 -7.49
N TYR A 57 -1.29 -19.73 -7.05
CA TYR A 57 -0.37 -18.59 -6.91
C TYR A 57 0.79 -18.88 -5.94
N LEU A 58 0.47 -19.27 -4.71
CA LEU A 58 1.47 -19.57 -3.69
C LEU A 58 2.36 -20.78 -4.04
N PRO A 59 1.80 -21.91 -4.51
CA PRO A 59 2.61 -23.02 -4.99
C PRO A 59 3.60 -22.60 -6.07
N THR A 60 3.12 -21.90 -7.11
CA THR A 60 3.98 -21.40 -8.21
C THR A 60 5.07 -20.46 -7.69
N LEU A 61 4.71 -19.52 -6.82
CA LEU A 61 5.67 -18.56 -6.26
C LEU A 61 6.78 -19.27 -5.46
N LYS A 62 6.42 -20.25 -4.63
CA LYS A 62 7.39 -21.06 -3.85
C LYS A 62 8.32 -21.86 -4.76
N GLU A 63 7.79 -22.40 -5.83
CA GLU A 63 8.59 -23.13 -6.84
C GLU A 63 9.62 -22.22 -7.52
N LEU A 64 9.21 -21.00 -7.90
CA LEU A 64 10.10 -20.00 -8.49
C LEU A 64 11.17 -19.53 -7.49
N ILE A 65 10.80 -19.27 -6.24
CA ILE A 65 11.75 -18.90 -5.18
C ILE A 65 12.85 -19.97 -5.06
N LYS A 66 12.49 -21.24 -5.03
CA LYS A 66 13.43 -22.36 -4.97
C LYS A 66 14.27 -22.49 -6.25
N LYS A 67 13.62 -22.46 -7.42
CA LYS A 67 14.25 -22.60 -8.75
C LYS A 67 15.32 -21.53 -8.98
N PHE A 68 15.02 -20.30 -8.67
CA PHE A 68 15.91 -19.15 -8.89
C PHE A 68 16.79 -18.81 -7.69
N LYS A 69 16.72 -19.58 -6.61
CA LYS A 69 17.45 -19.32 -5.37
C LYS A 69 17.28 -17.84 -4.98
N VAL A 70 16.05 -17.42 -4.85
CA VAL A 70 15.67 -16.02 -4.54
C VAL A 70 16.14 -15.67 -3.14
N ASP A 71 16.91 -14.61 -3.00
CA ASP A 71 17.35 -14.09 -1.69
C ASP A 71 16.29 -13.15 -1.11
N ILE A 72 15.63 -12.36 -1.98
CA ILE A 72 14.64 -11.37 -1.58
C ILE A 72 13.41 -11.49 -2.48
N LEU A 73 12.24 -11.56 -1.86
CA LEU A 73 10.93 -11.42 -2.49
C LEU A 73 10.38 -10.01 -2.20
N LEU A 74 10.03 -9.29 -3.25
CA LEU A 74 9.45 -7.96 -3.18
C LEU A 74 8.02 -7.98 -3.77
N PRO A 75 6.98 -8.21 -2.96
CA PRO A 75 5.60 -8.13 -3.42
C PRO A 75 5.19 -6.66 -3.63
N MET A 76 4.57 -6.35 -4.80
CA MET A 76 4.32 -4.98 -5.24
C MET A 76 2.84 -4.58 -5.29
N SER A 77 1.92 -5.47 -4.94
CA SER A 77 0.50 -5.14 -4.79
C SER A 77 -0.01 -5.49 -3.40
N GLU A 78 -1.03 -4.78 -2.90
CA GLU A 78 -1.59 -5.01 -1.56
C GLU A 78 -2.05 -6.47 -1.35
N ILE A 79 -2.69 -7.06 -2.36
CA ILE A 79 -3.13 -8.45 -2.29
C ILE A 79 -1.95 -9.43 -2.22
N GLU A 80 -0.90 -9.20 -3.01
CA GLU A 80 0.29 -10.04 -2.99
C GLU A 80 1.07 -9.90 -1.70
N ILE A 81 1.21 -8.67 -1.17
CA ILE A 81 1.83 -8.43 0.15
C ILE A 81 1.09 -9.21 1.23
N SER A 82 -0.24 -9.15 1.23
CA SER A 82 -1.07 -9.86 2.23
C SER A 82 -0.87 -11.37 2.17
N ILE A 83 -0.89 -11.93 0.97
CA ILE A 83 -0.72 -13.37 0.76
C ILE A 83 0.72 -13.81 1.06
N CYS A 84 1.72 -13.04 0.64
CA CYS A 84 3.13 -13.35 0.89
C CYS A 84 3.49 -13.23 2.37
N ALA A 85 2.87 -12.31 3.12
CA ALA A 85 3.10 -12.18 4.56
C ALA A 85 2.75 -13.46 5.36
N ASP A 86 1.84 -14.27 4.85
CA ASP A 86 1.50 -15.57 5.48
C ASP A 86 2.56 -16.64 5.21
N MET A 87 3.48 -16.41 4.25
CA MET A 87 4.61 -17.30 3.97
C MET A 87 5.89 -16.93 4.74
N ASP A 88 5.95 -15.79 5.42
CA ASP A 88 7.19 -15.22 5.97
C ASP A 88 7.98 -16.22 6.85
N ASN A 89 7.28 -17.02 7.64
CA ASN A 89 7.88 -18.06 8.48
C ASN A 89 8.13 -19.40 7.74
N GLN A 90 7.84 -19.49 6.44
CA GLN A 90 7.96 -20.73 5.66
C GLN A 90 9.12 -20.70 4.67
N LEU A 91 9.77 -19.53 4.53
CA LEU A 91 10.92 -19.34 3.62
C LEU A 91 12.22 -19.38 4.41
N GLU A 92 12.92 -20.51 4.35
CA GLU A 92 14.15 -20.72 5.14
C GLU A 92 15.30 -19.79 4.75
N ASN A 93 15.40 -19.42 3.47
CA ASN A 93 16.56 -18.71 2.90
C ASN A 93 16.18 -17.45 2.11
N SER A 94 14.94 -17.00 2.17
CA SER A 94 14.48 -15.83 1.43
C SER A 94 13.81 -14.82 2.35
N LEU A 95 14.14 -13.56 2.18
CA LEU A 95 13.52 -12.45 2.91
C LEU A 95 12.33 -11.89 2.12
N ILE A 96 11.18 -11.75 2.74
CA ILE A 96 10.07 -10.99 2.17
C ILE A 96 10.19 -9.54 2.63
N LEU A 97 10.26 -8.61 1.68
CA LEU A 97 10.30 -7.18 2.00
C LEU A 97 8.88 -6.62 2.12
N TYR A 98 8.47 -6.35 3.37
CA TYR A 98 7.21 -5.68 3.71
C TYR A 98 7.31 -5.06 5.11
N CYS A 99 6.27 -4.35 5.55
CA CYS A 99 6.27 -3.64 6.83
C CYS A 99 6.06 -4.52 8.09
N GLY A 100 6.12 -5.85 7.92
CA GLY A 100 5.78 -6.81 8.97
C GLY A 100 4.27 -6.98 9.16
N LYS A 101 3.86 -8.14 9.68
CA LYS A 101 2.44 -8.53 9.76
C LYS A 101 1.59 -7.53 10.56
N LYS A 102 2.11 -7.03 11.69
CA LYS A 102 1.41 -6.03 12.50
C LYS A 102 1.21 -4.70 11.75
N GLY A 103 2.25 -4.23 11.06
CA GLY A 103 2.16 -3.02 10.23
C GLY A 103 1.18 -3.18 9.07
N LEU A 104 1.21 -4.35 8.43
CA LEU A 104 0.30 -4.70 7.36
C LEU A 104 -1.17 -4.74 7.82
N ASP A 105 -1.46 -5.43 8.92
CA ASP A 105 -2.81 -5.54 9.49
C ASP A 105 -3.41 -4.17 9.86
N ILE A 106 -2.57 -3.25 10.34
CA ILE A 106 -2.98 -1.88 10.64
C ILE A 106 -3.16 -1.09 9.33
N GLY A 107 -2.20 -1.16 8.42
CA GLY A 107 -2.17 -0.34 7.21
C GLY A 107 -3.26 -0.69 6.19
N LEU A 108 -3.66 -1.95 6.08
CA LEU A 108 -4.69 -2.39 5.17
C LEU A 108 -6.13 -2.02 5.61
N ASP A 109 -6.34 -1.71 6.89
CA ASP A 109 -7.64 -1.34 7.42
C ASP A 109 -7.63 0.10 7.94
N LYS A 110 -8.38 1.00 7.29
CA LYS A 110 -8.44 2.43 7.61
C LYS A 110 -8.99 2.72 9.00
N LEU A 111 -9.87 1.85 9.50
CA LEU A 111 -10.38 1.96 10.87
C LEU A 111 -9.29 1.57 11.89
N LYS A 112 -8.57 0.46 11.64
CA LYS A 112 -7.44 0.06 12.49
C LYS A 112 -6.31 1.08 12.47
N THR A 113 -6.01 1.66 11.29
CA THR A 113 -5.04 2.77 11.17
C THR A 113 -5.45 3.94 12.07
N ASN A 114 -6.72 4.35 12.02
CA ASN A 114 -7.23 5.43 12.84
C ASN A 114 -7.12 5.11 14.34
N GLN A 115 -7.54 3.94 14.76
CA GLN A 115 -7.44 3.46 16.14
C GLN A 115 -5.99 3.39 16.62
N PHE A 116 -5.07 2.95 15.77
CA PHE A 116 -3.64 2.94 16.07
C PHE A 116 -3.10 4.36 16.29
N LEU A 117 -3.37 5.29 15.37
CA LEU A 117 -2.95 6.69 15.52
C LEU A 117 -3.49 7.30 16.82
N GLN A 118 -4.74 7.02 17.16
CA GLN A 118 -5.35 7.43 18.42
C GLN A 118 -4.60 6.86 19.64
N SER A 119 -4.25 5.57 19.60
CA SER A 119 -3.59 4.87 20.70
C SER A 119 -2.20 5.42 21.02
N ILE A 120 -1.52 6.00 20.05
CA ILE A 120 -0.20 6.62 20.20
C ILE A 120 -0.25 8.14 20.33
N ASN A 121 -1.45 8.73 20.52
CA ASN A 121 -1.67 10.18 20.56
C ASN A 121 -1.04 10.92 19.36
N ALA A 122 -1.13 10.33 18.17
CA ALA A 122 -0.81 11.00 16.91
C ALA A 122 -2.05 11.72 16.37
N PRO A 123 -1.91 12.75 15.53
CA PRO A 123 -3.05 13.33 14.81
C PRO A 123 -3.77 12.29 13.95
N TYR A 124 -5.10 12.28 14.02
CA TYR A 124 -5.94 11.37 13.24
C TYR A 124 -7.23 12.08 12.81
N PRO A 125 -7.79 11.77 11.63
CA PRO A 125 -9.10 12.26 11.26
C PRO A 125 -10.17 11.55 12.07
N TRP A 126 -11.22 12.25 12.51
CA TRP A 126 -12.33 11.55 13.13
C TRP A 126 -12.90 10.50 12.17
N THR A 127 -13.25 9.34 12.70
CA THR A 127 -13.68 8.18 11.90
C THR A 127 -14.76 7.42 12.67
N GLU A 128 -15.84 7.06 11.98
CA GLU A 128 -16.97 6.37 12.57
C GLU A 128 -17.47 5.26 11.65
N VAL A 129 -17.79 4.10 12.22
CA VAL A 129 -18.40 3.01 11.43
C VAL A 129 -19.81 3.40 11.05
N VAL A 130 -20.16 3.21 9.79
CA VAL A 130 -21.46 3.65 9.25
C VAL A 130 -22.65 3.08 10.03
N ALA A 131 -22.60 1.78 10.37
CA ALA A 131 -23.68 1.14 11.12
C ALA A 131 -23.91 1.78 12.50
N ASP A 132 -22.84 2.25 13.15
CA ASP A 132 -22.87 2.79 14.51
C ASP A 132 -23.13 4.31 14.54
N ALA A 133 -22.93 4.98 13.39
CA ALA A 133 -23.01 6.45 13.29
C ALA A 133 -24.43 6.96 13.57
N LYS A 134 -24.56 7.81 14.57
CA LYS A 134 -25.81 8.53 14.86
C LYS A 134 -25.81 9.94 14.30
N TYR A 135 -24.68 10.60 14.41
CA TYR A 135 -24.43 11.96 13.91
C TYR A 135 -23.02 11.99 13.34
N ILE A 136 -22.83 12.76 12.29
CA ILE A 136 -21.52 13.02 11.69
C ILE A 136 -21.35 14.50 11.38
N LYS A 137 -20.12 14.98 11.34
CA LYS A 137 -19.82 16.31 10.86
C LYS A 137 -19.84 16.32 9.33
N LEU A 138 -20.62 17.18 8.73
CA LEU A 138 -20.72 17.35 7.28
C LEU A 138 -19.99 18.63 6.83
N PRO A 139 -19.40 18.65 5.64
CA PRO A 139 -19.21 17.50 4.75
C PRO A 139 -18.16 16.51 5.25
N CYS A 140 -18.28 15.24 4.86
CA CYS A 140 -17.32 14.21 5.20
C CYS A 140 -17.11 13.23 4.02
N ILE A 141 -16.29 12.19 4.23
CA ILE A 141 -16.04 11.13 3.25
C ILE A 141 -16.63 9.83 3.76
N LEU A 142 -17.33 9.12 2.88
CA LEU A 142 -17.66 7.72 3.03
C LEU A 142 -16.65 6.88 2.25
N LYS A 143 -16.11 5.82 2.86
CA LYS A 143 -15.18 4.90 2.18
C LYS A 143 -15.16 3.51 2.79
N PRO A 144 -14.76 2.47 2.03
CA PRO A 144 -14.59 1.13 2.58
C PRO A 144 -13.45 1.11 3.60
N LYS A 145 -13.54 0.23 4.61
CA LYS A 145 -12.47 0.00 5.61
C LYS A 145 -11.18 -0.46 4.94
N THR A 146 -11.29 -1.34 3.94
CA THR A 146 -10.17 -1.92 3.19
C THR A 146 -10.26 -1.56 1.72
N GLY A 147 -9.14 -1.67 0.99
CA GLY A 147 -9.04 -1.37 -0.44
C GLY A 147 -8.27 -0.09 -0.75
N SER A 148 -7.87 0.04 -2.01
CA SER A 148 -7.00 1.08 -2.57
C SER A 148 -7.58 1.70 -3.84
N GLY A 149 -6.89 2.72 -4.39
CA GLY A 149 -7.23 3.35 -5.67
C GLY A 149 -8.55 4.10 -5.63
N SER A 150 -8.89 4.76 -4.51
CA SER A 150 -10.08 5.61 -4.35
C SER A 150 -11.42 4.95 -4.71
N LYS A 151 -11.45 3.63 -4.91
CA LYS A 151 -12.66 2.88 -5.24
C LYS A 151 -13.64 2.87 -4.08
N GLY A 152 -14.89 3.25 -4.36
CA GLY A 152 -15.93 3.29 -3.35
C GLY A 152 -15.80 4.47 -2.36
N VAL A 153 -15.09 5.52 -2.74
CA VAL A 153 -14.99 6.77 -1.97
C VAL A 153 -16.06 7.74 -2.46
N TYR A 154 -16.88 8.23 -1.54
CA TYR A 154 -17.97 9.17 -1.83
C TYR A 154 -17.88 10.36 -0.89
N ARG A 155 -18.25 11.53 -1.39
CA ARG A 155 -18.42 12.71 -0.57
C ARG A 155 -19.86 12.74 -0.04
N VAL A 156 -20.01 13.07 1.23
CA VAL A 156 -21.28 13.16 1.95
C VAL A 156 -21.47 14.63 2.31
N GLU A 157 -22.41 15.30 1.63
CA GLU A 157 -22.55 16.75 1.72
C GLU A 157 -23.66 17.16 2.71
N ASN A 158 -24.69 16.33 2.86
CA ASN A 158 -25.91 16.67 3.57
C ASN A 158 -26.56 15.46 4.23
N GLN A 159 -27.66 15.68 4.94
CA GLN A 159 -28.38 14.63 5.67
C GLN A 159 -28.98 13.56 4.75
N LEU A 160 -29.42 13.92 3.55
CA LEU A 160 -29.98 12.92 2.60
C LEU A 160 -28.90 11.94 2.14
N ASP A 161 -27.70 12.44 1.84
CA ASP A 161 -26.54 11.60 1.53
C ASP A 161 -26.21 10.65 2.68
N PHE A 162 -26.20 11.19 3.92
CA PHE A 162 -25.94 10.40 5.11
C PHE A 162 -26.94 9.25 5.26
N ASP A 163 -28.22 9.55 5.19
CA ASP A 163 -29.30 8.56 5.37
C ASP A 163 -29.25 7.48 4.27
N TYR A 164 -29.02 7.90 3.02
CA TYR A 164 -28.86 6.99 1.89
C TYR A 164 -27.64 6.06 2.06
N PHE A 165 -26.48 6.61 2.36
CA PHE A 165 -25.27 5.83 2.49
C PHE A 165 -25.27 4.94 3.73
N LYS A 166 -25.90 5.35 4.80
CA LYS A 166 -26.06 4.56 6.01
C LYS A 166 -26.83 3.25 5.75
N GLN A 167 -27.84 3.31 4.92
CA GLN A 167 -28.58 2.11 4.50
C GLN A 167 -27.79 1.23 3.53
N LYS A 168 -27.10 1.87 2.58
CA LYS A 168 -26.47 1.18 1.47
C LYS A 168 -25.13 0.53 1.81
N TYR A 169 -24.34 1.16 2.70
CA TYR A 169 -22.96 0.75 2.99
C TYR A 169 -22.67 0.61 4.50
N PRO A 170 -23.40 -0.24 5.25
CA PRO A 170 -23.27 -0.32 6.71
C PRO A 170 -21.86 -0.71 7.19
N ASN A 171 -21.08 -1.43 6.36
CA ASN A 171 -19.74 -1.88 6.68
C ASN A 171 -18.62 -0.87 6.34
N TYR A 172 -18.98 0.29 5.77
CA TYR A 172 -18.05 1.37 5.47
C TYR A 172 -17.75 2.23 6.70
N ILE A 173 -16.93 3.23 6.52
CA ILE A 173 -16.65 4.27 7.51
C ILE A 173 -16.97 5.65 6.95
N PHE A 174 -17.53 6.51 7.80
CA PHE A 174 -17.47 7.95 7.62
C PHE A 174 -16.16 8.46 8.20
N GLN A 175 -15.54 9.41 7.53
CA GLN A 175 -14.29 10.02 7.99
C GLN A 175 -14.26 11.50 7.65
N GLU A 176 -13.54 12.25 8.45
CA GLU A 176 -13.27 13.66 8.25
C GLU A 176 -12.78 13.97 6.83
N LEU A 177 -13.40 14.96 6.20
CA LEU A 177 -12.93 15.53 4.95
C LEU A 177 -11.80 16.53 5.25
N LEU A 178 -10.57 16.12 5.01
CA LEU A 178 -9.41 16.99 5.17
C LEU A 178 -9.26 17.93 3.98
N THR A 179 -9.15 19.21 4.27
CA THR A 179 -9.03 20.29 3.26
C THR A 179 -7.92 21.27 3.62
N PRO A 180 -7.29 21.92 2.65
CA PRO A 180 -7.46 21.76 1.20
C PRO A 180 -6.70 20.55 0.65
N SER A 181 -7.23 19.90 -0.38
CA SER A 181 -6.59 18.75 -1.05
C SER A 181 -5.24 19.08 -1.72
N THR A 182 -4.99 20.36 -1.98
CA THR A 182 -3.72 20.87 -2.53
C THR A 182 -2.56 20.84 -1.54
N GLN A 183 -2.80 20.53 -0.27
CA GLN A 183 -1.77 20.44 0.78
C GLN A 183 -1.55 19.01 1.24
N GLU A 184 -1.86 18.03 0.43
CA GLU A 184 -1.63 16.63 0.76
C GLU A 184 -0.13 16.31 0.77
N ILE A 185 0.35 15.80 1.90
CA ILE A 185 1.74 15.35 2.05
C ILE A 185 1.73 13.84 2.22
N THR A 186 2.41 13.15 1.31
CA THR A 186 2.68 11.72 1.46
C THR A 186 4.08 11.50 2.00
N CYS A 187 4.24 10.53 2.91
CA CYS A 187 5.52 10.19 3.50
C CYS A 187 5.85 8.73 3.18
N ALA A 188 6.99 8.51 2.54
CA ALA A 188 7.57 7.18 2.45
C ALA A 188 8.54 7.00 3.63
N ILE A 189 8.40 5.90 4.36
CA ILE A 189 9.18 5.62 5.56
C ILE A 189 9.90 4.30 5.36
N TYR A 190 11.21 4.32 5.60
CA TYR A 190 12.02 3.13 5.69
C TYR A 190 12.67 3.05 7.07
N ARG A 191 12.48 1.93 7.76
CA ARG A 191 13.09 1.67 9.07
C ARG A 191 13.98 0.45 9.00
N THR A 192 15.23 0.60 9.39
CA THR A 192 16.20 -0.49 9.45
C THR A 192 15.89 -1.45 10.61
N LYS A 193 16.47 -2.65 10.59
CA LYS A 193 16.38 -3.59 11.72
C LYS A 193 17.00 -3.02 13.01
N THR A 194 17.94 -2.07 12.89
CA THR A 194 18.59 -1.39 14.02
C THR A 194 17.77 -0.20 14.55
N GLY A 195 16.62 0.11 13.91
CA GLY A 195 15.72 1.18 14.32
C GLY A 195 15.99 2.54 13.67
N GLU A 196 17.04 2.68 12.85
CA GLU A 196 17.27 3.90 12.08
C GLU A 196 16.11 4.13 11.11
N THR A 197 15.60 5.34 11.06
CA THR A 197 14.40 5.67 10.26
C THR A 197 14.71 6.78 9.26
N HIS A 198 14.41 6.53 8.01
CA HIS A 198 14.51 7.49 6.92
C HIS A 198 13.11 7.86 6.44
N VAL A 199 12.87 9.16 6.25
CA VAL A 199 11.57 9.69 5.84
C VAL A 199 11.75 10.56 4.60
N LEU A 200 11.04 10.21 3.54
CA LEU A 200 10.91 11.05 2.35
C LEU A 200 9.51 11.68 2.34
N GLN A 201 9.44 12.99 2.39
CA GLN A 201 8.18 13.75 2.33
C GLN A 201 7.96 14.32 0.93
N MET A 202 6.76 14.19 0.43
CA MET A 202 6.37 14.77 -0.86
C MET A 202 5.02 15.48 -0.71
N LEU A 203 5.00 16.78 -1.03
CA LEU A 203 3.76 17.48 -1.32
C LEU A 203 3.27 16.97 -2.66
N ARG A 204 2.02 16.50 -2.73
CA ARG A 204 1.47 15.92 -3.97
C ARG A 204 0.07 16.42 -4.28
N GLN A 205 -0.31 16.27 -5.52
CA GLN A 205 -1.68 16.41 -5.97
C GLN A 205 -2.10 15.15 -6.72
N LEU A 206 -3.25 14.61 -6.37
CA LEU A 206 -3.84 13.50 -7.09
C LEU A 206 -4.55 13.99 -8.34
N ILE A 207 -4.43 13.24 -9.42
CA ILE A 207 -5.22 13.38 -10.65
C ILE A 207 -5.86 12.01 -10.89
N GLY A 208 -7.17 11.95 -10.70
CA GLY A 208 -7.84 10.65 -10.58
C GLY A 208 -7.34 9.88 -9.35
N ASP A 209 -6.95 8.62 -9.55
CA ASP A 209 -6.50 7.71 -8.48
C ASP A 209 -4.98 7.66 -8.32
N ALA A 210 -4.24 8.44 -9.11
CA ALA A 210 -2.78 8.44 -9.15
C ALA A 210 -2.19 9.79 -8.76
N THR A 211 -0.90 9.80 -8.38
CA THR A 211 -0.15 11.04 -8.17
C THR A 211 0.07 11.72 -9.53
N GLY A 212 -0.57 12.87 -9.74
CA GLY A 212 -0.38 13.68 -10.95
C GLY A 212 0.94 14.42 -10.94
N TRP A 213 1.33 14.99 -9.79
CA TRP A 213 2.65 15.57 -9.55
C TRP A 213 3.01 15.47 -8.07
N ALA A 214 4.31 15.50 -7.79
CA ALA A 214 4.83 15.56 -6.43
C ALA A 214 6.13 16.37 -6.38
N VAL A 215 6.34 17.08 -5.28
CA VAL A 215 7.57 17.81 -4.99
C VAL A 215 8.13 17.36 -3.65
N VAL A 216 9.40 17.01 -3.62
CA VAL A 216 10.08 16.65 -2.36
C VAL A 216 10.16 17.89 -1.48
N ILE A 217 9.75 17.74 -0.24
CA ILE A 217 9.77 18.79 0.78
C ILE A 217 10.45 18.28 2.04
N ASN A 218 10.83 19.22 2.91
CA ASN A 218 11.36 18.88 4.24
C ASN A 218 10.63 19.73 5.31
N ARG A 219 9.81 19.06 6.11
CA ARG A 219 9.12 19.67 7.26
C ARG A 219 9.48 18.90 8.53
N PRO A 220 10.32 19.45 9.41
CA PRO A 220 10.86 18.73 10.57
C PRO A 220 9.78 18.16 11.50
N HIS A 221 8.67 18.86 11.71
CA HIS A 221 7.57 18.39 12.56
C HIS A 221 6.88 17.14 11.99
N ILE A 222 6.81 16.99 10.64
CA ILE A 222 6.29 15.79 9.99
C ILE A 222 7.27 14.63 10.16
N ASN A 223 8.58 14.87 10.05
CA ASN A 223 9.58 13.84 10.33
C ASN A 223 9.42 13.30 11.75
N GLN A 224 9.29 14.17 12.74
CA GLN A 224 9.09 13.77 14.14
C GLN A 224 7.83 12.92 14.33
N LEU A 225 6.74 13.24 13.61
CA LEU A 225 5.53 12.46 13.63
C LEU A 225 5.71 11.06 13.00
N CYS A 226 6.45 10.98 11.89
CA CYS A 226 6.71 9.72 11.19
C CYS A 226 7.66 8.78 11.96
N ILE A 227 8.54 9.32 12.80
CA ILE A 227 9.52 8.53 13.57
C ILE A 227 8.90 8.01 14.89
N LYS A 228 7.87 8.67 15.41
CA LYS A 228 7.15 8.29 16.62
C LYS A 228 6.47 6.93 16.49
#